data_bac147163c5fd519495f387b1c658259
#
_entry.id   bac147163c5fd519495f387b1c658259
#
_cell.length_a   1.000
_cell.length_b   1.000
_cell.length_c   1.000
_cell.angle_alpha   90.00
_cell.angle_beta   90.00
_cell.angle_gamma   90.00
#
_symmetry.space_group_name_H-M   'P 1'
#
loop_
_entity.id
_entity.type
_entity.pdbx_description
1 polymer ?
#
loop_
_entity_poly.entity_id
_entity_poly.type
_entity_poly.pdbx_seq_one_letter_code
_entity_poly.pdbx_strand_id
1 'polypeptide(L)'
;MGTGAAGFNAADRLYSLGQRDIAIVTEGLNMGTSRNTGSDKQTYYKLTLAGDFSDSVYEMAKTLYDGGSMHGDIALVEAALSSRCFYRLVDIGVPFPHNRYGEYVGYKTDHDPRQRATSAGPLTS
;
A
#
# COMPACT_ATOMS: atom_id res chain seq x y z
N MET A 1 -6.42 17.37 -2.47
CA MET A 1 -5.73 18.25 -3.42
C MET A 1 -4.29 17.79 -3.53
N GLY A 2 -3.67 17.97 -4.69
CA GLY A 2 -2.34 17.48 -5.01
C GLY A 2 -2.33 16.09 -5.67
N THR A 3 -1.18 15.74 -6.26
CA THR A 3 -0.93 14.50 -7.01
C THR A 3 -0.14 13.45 -6.21
N GLY A 4 -0.26 13.48 -4.89
CA GLY A 4 0.23 12.41 -4.03
C GLY A 4 -0.73 11.23 -3.94
N ALA A 5 -0.35 10.18 -3.20
CA ALA A 5 -1.13 8.95 -3.05
C ALA A 5 -2.57 9.21 -2.56
N ALA A 6 -2.75 10.12 -1.60
CA ALA A 6 -4.07 10.46 -1.09
C ALA A 6 -4.99 11.08 -2.16
N GLY A 7 -4.47 12.03 -2.95
CA GLY A 7 -5.23 12.70 -4.02
C GLY A 7 -5.65 11.75 -5.13
N PHE A 8 -4.74 10.93 -5.62
CA PHE A 8 -5.05 9.93 -6.63
C PHE A 8 -6.01 8.85 -6.12
N ASN A 9 -5.80 8.36 -4.90
CA ASN A 9 -6.68 7.35 -4.31
C ASN A 9 -8.10 7.88 -4.12
N ALA A 10 -8.25 9.13 -3.68
CA ALA A 10 -9.56 9.78 -3.55
C ALA A 10 -10.26 9.91 -4.91
N ALA A 11 -9.55 10.35 -5.95
CA ALA A 11 -10.10 10.48 -7.30
C ALA A 11 -10.51 9.12 -7.89
N ASP A 12 -9.66 8.11 -7.76
CA ASP A 12 -9.95 6.74 -8.20
C ASP A 12 -11.18 6.18 -7.47
N ARG A 13 -11.27 6.41 -6.17
CA ARG A 13 -12.42 5.94 -5.38
C ARG A 13 -13.70 6.65 -5.77
N LEU A 14 -13.68 7.96 -5.96
CA LEU A 14 -14.85 8.72 -6.44
C LEU A 14 -15.31 8.22 -7.80
N TYR A 15 -14.36 8.01 -8.73
CA TYR A 15 -14.67 7.46 -10.05
C TYR A 15 -15.32 6.07 -9.95
N SER A 16 -14.80 5.21 -9.10
CA SER A 16 -15.35 3.86 -8.85
C SER A 16 -16.77 3.90 -8.27
N LEU A 17 -17.12 4.97 -7.54
CA LEU A 17 -18.47 5.22 -7.01
C LEU A 17 -19.42 5.88 -8.01
N GLY A 18 -18.98 6.08 -9.24
CA GLY A 18 -19.82 6.64 -10.32
C GLY A 18 -19.69 8.14 -10.52
N GLN A 19 -18.88 8.83 -9.71
CA GLN A 19 -18.61 10.25 -9.93
C GLN A 19 -17.77 10.42 -11.19
N ARG A 20 -18.22 11.26 -12.13
CA ARG A 20 -17.53 11.49 -13.41
C ARG A 20 -16.90 12.88 -13.52
N ASP A 21 -17.44 13.85 -12.80
CA ASP A 21 -16.93 15.21 -12.76
C ASP A 21 -15.94 15.35 -11.60
N ILE A 22 -14.68 15.00 -11.87
CA ILE A 22 -13.59 14.98 -10.89
C ILE A 22 -12.43 15.82 -11.42
N ALA A 23 -11.99 16.79 -10.62
CA ALA A 23 -10.78 17.56 -10.90
C ALA A 23 -9.74 17.39 -9.78
N ILE A 24 -8.50 17.15 -10.16
CA ILE A 24 -7.36 17.14 -9.23
C ILE A 24 -6.62 18.47 -9.40
N VAL A 25 -6.59 19.26 -8.34
CA VAL A 25 -5.87 20.54 -8.32
C VAL A 25 -4.48 20.33 -7.73
N THR A 26 -3.46 20.68 -8.48
CA THR A 26 -2.05 20.48 -8.12
C THR A 26 -1.17 21.55 -8.78
N GLU A 27 0.02 21.79 -8.25
CA GLU A 27 1.04 22.62 -8.90
C GLU A 27 1.61 21.96 -10.17
N GLY A 28 1.56 20.65 -10.26
CA GLY A 28 1.99 19.88 -11.42
C GLY A 28 1.83 18.37 -11.21
N LEU A 29 1.75 17.61 -12.31
CA LEU A 29 1.52 16.17 -12.27
C LEU A 29 2.60 15.42 -11.48
N ASN A 30 3.84 15.91 -11.47
CA ASN A 30 4.97 15.25 -10.85
C ASN A 30 5.35 15.84 -9.48
N MET A 31 4.52 16.72 -8.91
CA MET A 31 4.83 17.45 -7.67
C MET A 31 4.38 16.76 -6.40
N GLY A 32 3.67 15.63 -6.50
CA GLY A 32 3.20 14.89 -5.33
C GLY A 32 4.36 14.35 -4.49
N THR A 33 4.28 14.52 -3.17
CA THR A 33 5.29 14.02 -2.23
C THR A 33 5.51 12.52 -2.38
N SER A 34 4.45 11.73 -2.55
CA SER A 34 4.54 10.27 -2.72
C SER A 34 5.36 9.85 -3.95
N ARG A 35 5.47 10.69 -4.98
CA ARG A 35 6.33 10.47 -6.14
C ARG A 35 7.78 10.85 -5.86
N ASN A 36 7.98 11.91 -5.08
CA ASN A 36 9.28 12.57 -4.91
C ASN A 36 10.02 12.16 -3.64
N THR A 37 9.44 11.26 -2.84
CA THR A 37 10.03 10.72 -1.61
C THR A 37 9.99 9.20 -1.64
N GLY A 38 10.75 8.60 -0.75
CA GLY A 38 10.78 7.17 -0.60
C GLY A 38 12.07 6.54 -1.12
N SER A 39 12.07 5.23 -1.17
CA SER A 39 13.21 4.45 -1.64
C SER A 39 12.99 3.89 -3.05
N ASP A 40 14.07 3.46 -3.68
CA ASP A 40 14.07 2.72 -4.93
C ASP A 40 13.33 1.37 -4.87
N LYS A 41 13.01 0.89 -3.67
CA LYS A 41 12.39 -0.42 -3.47
C LYS A 41 10.89 -0.43 -3.75
N GLN A 42 10.19 0.69 -3.70
CA GLN A 42 8.73 0.75 -3.91
C GLN A 42 7.98 -0.26 -3.03
N THR A 43 8.25 -0.26 -1.73
CA THR A 43 7.74 -1.26 -0.80
C THR A 43 6.31 -0.94 -0.35
N TYR A 44 5.45 -1.94 -0.40
CA TYR A 44 4.13 -1.94 0.20
C TYR A 44 4.09 -2.90 1.39
N TYR A 45 3.44 -2.50 2.48
CA TYR A 45 3.29 -3.28 3.71
C TYR A 45 1.83 -3.66 3.91
N LYS A 46 1.55 -4.96 3.96
CA LYS A 46 0.19 -5.51 4.03
C LYS A 46 0.15 -6.79 4.85
N LEU A 47 -1.04 -7.22 5.20
CA LEU A 47 -1.25 -8.57 5.77
C LEU A 47 -0.52 -9.63 4.94
N THR A 48 0.01 -10.63 5.63
CA THR A 48 0.55 -11.82 5.00
C THR A 48 -0.60 -12.62 4.39
N LEU A 49 -0.66 -12.64 3.06
CA LEU A 49 -1.74 -13.30 2.31
C LEU A 49 -1.34 -14.67 1.77
N ALA A 50 -0.03 -14.92 1.68
CA ALA A 50 0.53 -16.17 1.19
C ALA A 50 1.91 -16.39 1.82
N GLY A 51 2.35 -17.65 1.89
CA GLY A 51 3.61 -18.04 2.51
C GLY A 51 3.39 -18.82 3.83
N ASP A 52 4.45 -18.95 4.61
CA ASP A 52 4.53 -19.88 5.75
C ASP A 52 4.01 -19.28 7.08
N PHE A 53 3.59 -18.04 7.10
CA PHE A 53 3.19 -17.33 8.32
C PHE A 53 1.72 -16.99 8.32
N SER A 54 1.03 -17.39 9.38
CA SER A 54 -0.31 -16.86 9.66
C SER A 54 -0.24 -15.41 10.09
N ASP A 55 -1.27 -14.64 9.76
CA ASP A 55 -1.39 -13.24 10.16
C ASP A 55 -2.84 -12.88 10.46
N SER A 56 -3.04 -11.75 11.11
CA SER A 56 -4.37 -11.20 11.37
C SER A 56 -4.34 -9.67 11.37
N VAL A 57 -5.50 -9.09 11.14
CA VAL A 57 -5.68 -7.62 11.22
C VAL A 57 -5.22 -7.09 12.58
N TYR A 58 -5.58 -7.80 13.67
CA TYR A 58 -5.23 -7.38 15.01
C TYR A 58 -3.72 -7.43 15.28
N GLU A 59 -3.05 -8.50 14.84
CA GLU A 59 -1.59 -8.62 15.01
C GLU A 59 -0.82 -7.60 14.18
N MET A 60 -1.27 -7.31 12.96
CA MET A 60 -0.66 -6.27 12.15
C MET A 60 -0.89 -4.88 12.77
N ALA A 61 -2.11 -4.59 13.22
CA ALA A 61 -2.41 -3.33 13.92
C ALA A 61 -1.56 -3.17 15.18
N LYS A 62 -1.38 -4.24 15.95
CA LYS A 62 -0.51 -4.23 17.13
C LYS A 62 0.94 -3.94 16.75
N THR A 63 1.47 -4.56 15.71
CA THR A 63 2.83 -4.30 15.23
C THR A 63 3.02 -2.83 14.84
N LEU A 64 2.05 -2.24 14.13
CA LEU A 64 2.06 -0.83 13.74
C LEU A 64 1.99 0.10 14.96
N TYR A 65 1.15 -0.23 15.93
CA TYR A 65 0.99 0.54 17.17
C TYR A 65 2.23 0.48 18.05
N ASP A 66 2.83 -0.69 18.20
CA ASP A 66 4.04 -0.92 19.02
C ASP A 66 5.27 -0.14 18.47
N GLY A 67 5.24 0.24 17.19
CA GLY A 67 6.22 1.17 16.62
C GLY A 67 6.22 2.57 17.23
N GLY A 68 5.21 2.91 18.04
CA GLY A 68 5.17 4.09 18.89
C GLY A 68 4.80 5.41 18.23
N SER A 69 4.51 5.41 16.92
CA SER A 69 4.25 6.64 16.16
C SER A 69 2.85 6.67 15.49
N MET A 70 2.00 5.71 15.80
CA MET A 70 0.70 5.56 15.15
C MET A 70 -0.43 5.48 16.18
N HIS A 71 -1.55 6.16 15.89
CA HIS A 71 -2.77 6.04 16.67
C HIS A 71 -3.39 4.65 16.48
N GLY A 72 -3.85 4.02 17.55
CA GLY A 72 -4.33 2.63 17.53
C GLY A 72 -5.49 2.37 16.56
N ASP A 73 -6.47 3.28 16.52
CA ASP A 73 -7.62 3.14 15.59
C ASP A 73 -7.17 3.26 14.12
N ILE A 74 -6.20 4.13 13.84
CA ILE A 74 -5.62 4.26 12.51
C ILE A 74 -4.85 2.98 12.16
N ALA A 75 -4.06 2.45 13.07
CA ALA A 75 -3.34 1.19 12.86
C ALA A 75 -4.30 0.04 12.52
N LEU A 76 -5.43 -0.03 13.22
CA LEU A 76 -6.46 -1.05 12.96
C LEU A 76 -7.10 -0.90 11.58
N VAL A 77 -7.44 0.33 11.19
CA VAL A 77 -8.03 0.62 9.86
C VAL A 77 -7.03 0.33 8.75
N GLU A 78 -5.77 0.73 8.91
CA GLU A 78 -4.71 0.44 7.92
C GLU A 78 -4.48 -1.05 7.77
N ALA A 79 -4.39 -1.79 8.86
CA ALA A 79 -4.26 -3.25 8.83
C ALA A 79 -5.45 -3.91 8.12
N ALA A 80 -6.67 -3.51 8.48
CA ALA A 80 -7.89 -4.07 7.91
C ALA A 80 -8.05 -3.83 6.40
N LEU A 81 -7.58 -2.67 5.92
CA LEU A 81 -7.68 -2.28 4.51
C LEU A 81 -6.43 -2.61 3.68
N SER A 82 -5.34 -3.03 4.32
CA SER A 82 -4.03 -3.19 3.67
C SER A 82 -4.07 -4.09 2.43
N SER A 83 -4.73 -5.23 2.53
CA SER A 83 -4.86 -6.19 1.42
C SER A 83 -5.74 -5.65 0.29
N ARG A 84 -6.85 -5.00 0.65
CA ARG A 84 -7.76 -4.40 -0.34
C ARG A 84 -7.06 -3.30 -1.14
N CYS A 85 -6.32 -2.43 -0.47
CA CYS A 85 -5.55 -1.38 -1.12
C CYS A 85 -4.41 -1.95 -1.97
N PHE A 86 -3.76 -3.02 -1.51
CA PHE A 86 -2.75 -3.73 -2.26
C PHE A 86 -3.30 -4.26 -3.60
N TYR A 87 -4.41 -4.99 -3.57
CA TYR A 87 -5.00 -5.52 -4.80
C TYR A 87 -5.48 -4.41 -5.74
N ARG A 88 -5.89 -3.26 -5.20
CA ARG A 88 -6.20 -2.11 -6.04
C ARG A 88 -4.98 -1.60 -6.80
N LEU A 89 -3.80 -1.60 -6.18
CA LEU A 89 -2.54 -1.26 -6.87
C LEU A 89 -2.21 -2.30 -7.95
N VAL A 90 -2.44 -3.58 -7.68
CA VAL A 90 -2.29 -4.65 -8.68
C VAL A 90 -3.22 -4.41 -9.87
N ASP A 91 -4.48 -4.10 -9.62
CA ASP A 91 -5.50 -3.84 -10.66
C ASP A 91 -5.12 -2.68 -11.60
N ILE A 92 -4.49 -1.65 -11.07
CA ILE A 92 -4.01 -0.50 -11.88
C ILE A 92 -2.64 -0.73 -12.52
N GLY A 93 -2.07 -1.93 -12.36
CA GLY A 93 -0.87 -2.38 -13.08
C GLY A 93 0.45 -2.21 -12.35
N VAL A 94 0.47 -2.00 -11.03
CA VAL A 94 1.75 -2.00 -10.27
C VAL A 94 2.34 -3.42 -10.30
N PRO A 95 3.58 -3.61 -10.79
CA PRO A 95 4.15 -4.92 -11.07
C PRO A 95 4.76 -5.56 -9.83
N PHE A 96 3.96 -5.85 -8.82
CA PHE A 96 4.43 -6.61 -7.67
C PHE A 96 4.80 -8.04 -8.07
N PRO A 97 5.91 -8.58 -7.55
CA PRO A 97 6.32 -9.95 -7.86
C PRO A 97 5.33 -10.96 -7.25
N HIS A 98 5.04 -11.98 -8.00
CA HIS A 98 4.24 -13.12 -7.56
C HIS A 98 4.92 -14.44 -7.98
N ASN A 99 4.56 -15.52 -7.31
CA ASN A 99 5.03 -16.84 -7.68
C ASN A 99 4.23 -17.38 -8.89
N ARG A 100 4.59 -18.59 -9.35
CA ARG A 100 3.93 -19.26 -10.50
C ARG A 100 2.44 -19.56 -10.29
N TYR A 101 1.95 -19.47 -9.08
CA TYR A 101 0.54 -19.68 -8.72
C TYR A 101 -0.23 -18.36 -8.59
N GLY A 102 0.42 -17.23 -8.82
CA GLY A 102 -0.19 -15.89 -8.68
C GLY A 102 -0.25 -15.39 -7.24
N GLU A 103 0.47 -16.02 -6.31
CA GLU A 103 0.51 -15.60 -4.92
C GLU A 103 1.55 -14.51 -4.70
N TYR A 104 1.17 -13.47 -4.00
CA TYR A 104 2.04 -12.35 -3.62
C TYR A 104 2.69 -12.62 -2.26
N VAL A 105 3.69 -13.48 -2.26
CA VAL A 105 4.48 -13.81 -1.06
C VAL A 105 5.38 -12.62 -0.72
N GLY A 106 5.22 -12.11 0.50
CA GLY A 106 6.04 -11.03 1.00
C GLY A 106 7.38 -11.49 1.58
N TYR A 107 8.19 -10.54 2.01
CA TYR A 107 9.45 -10.79 2.70
C TYR A 107 9.43 -10.21 4.12
N LYS A 108 10.31 -10.72 4.96
CA LYS A 108 10.54 -10.24 6.33
C LYS A 108 11.30 -8.93 6.32
N THR A 109 11.04 -8.10 7.30
CA THR A 109 11.86 -6.92 7.58
C THR A 109 12.56 -7.08 8.93
N ASP A 110 13.52 -6.22 9.26
CA ASP A 110 14.28 -6.28 10.52
C ASP A 110 13.38 -6.16 11.75
N HIS A 111 12.25 -5.49 11.61
CA HIS A 111 11.31 -5.22 12.70
C HIS A 111 10.02 -6.06 12.63
N ASP A 112 9.83 -6.82 11.56
CA ASP A 112 8.66 -7.65 11.37
C ASP A 112 9.04 -8.99 10.75
N PRO A 113 8.98 -10.08 11.54
CA PRO A 113 9.31 -11.42 11.06
C PRO A 113 8.24 -12.04 10.15
N ARG A 114 7.06 -11.43 10.06
CA ARG A 114 5.96 -11.92 9.23
C ARG A 114 6.08 -11.37 7.81
N GLN A 115 5.99 -12.10 6.80
CA GLN A 115 6.19 -11.74 5.39
C GLN A 115 5.17 -10.69 4.88
N ARG A 116 5.12 -9.52 5.51
CA ARG A 116 4.17 -8.44 5.21
C ARG A 116 4.64 -7.47 4.15
N ALA A 117 5.95 -7.33 3.97
CA ALA A 117 6.52 -6.41 3.00
C ALA A 117 6.55 -7.03 1.61
N THR A 118 6.18 -6.28 0.60
CA THR A 118 6.36 -6.63 -0.81
C THR A 118 6.87 -5.42 -1.57
N SER A 119 7.69 -5.62 -2.58
CA SER A 119 8.34 -4.54 -3.31
C SER A 119 8.16 -4.73 -4.81
N ALA A 120 7.71 -3.67 -5.49
CA ALA A 120 7.64 -3.67 -6.95
C ALA A 120 9.02 -3.52 -7.61
N GLY A 121 10.06 -3.17 -6.81
CA GLY A 121 11.38 -2.85 -7.32
C GLY A 121 11.46 -1.48 -7.96
N PRO A 122 12.65 -1.06 -8.43
CA PRO A 122 12.79 0.18 -9.17
C PRO A 122 11.96 0.10 -10.45
N LEU A 123 10.99 0.99 -10.56
CA LEU A 123 10.25 1.14 -11.81
C LEU A 123 11.23 1.78 -12.81
N THR A 124 11.67 1.01 -13.78
CA THR A 124 12.40 1.57 -14.92
C THR A 124 11.46 2.51 -15.68
N SER A 125 11.84 3.77 -15.71
CA SER A 125 11.17 4.82 -16.50
C SER A 125 11.18 4.51 -17.98
#